data_84c53d5b2288ef55e608612a20cddd1f
#
_entry.id   84c53d5b2288ef55e608612a20cddd1f
#
_cell.length_a   1.000
_cell.length_b   1.000
_cell.length_c   1.000
_cell.angle_alpha   90.00
_cell.angle_beta   90.00
_cell.angle_gamma   90.00
#
_symmetry.space_group_name_H-M   'P 1'
#
loop_
_entity.id
_entity.type
_entity.pdbx_description
1 polymer ?
#
loop_
_entity_poly.entity_id
_entity_poly.type
_entity_poly.pdbx_seq_one_letter_code
_entity_poly.pdbx_strand_id
1 'polypeptide(L)'
;MNGRAARKRRVLGAVGVVAAAAATLAVLRPELLLSRIPGAWDGGKSDAKTASHSTPTPMAPETARPSGAPGSTEGVATPGRPFAGSPAEQYADGAAGIVLPEARAAGTMSQEQVAEGLKLAKDFLVAANLDPAVIRGERPAAALALLDPYQEDLVTRTGTALGKPDRDHDPVTLFSRFDGKKVRMVGETVKTRGRITFAEHKDGSVGIRADVTFVYPLTKNEQGSRAVERTIVRRVLDTDLLDPERFRVTPGRLTVRSYDVDIANSACGVHDGFLHPAFDKGRPAGRAHSGPAVDPYDRSQDLDTGRGEGCGTVTRT
;
A
#
# COMPACT_ATOMS: atom_id res chain seq x y z
N MET A 1 45.18 49.36 -4.15
CA MET A 1 45.61 49.73 -2.78
C MET A 1 44.91 48.73 -1.84
N ASN A 2 45.74 47.93 -1.26
CA ASN A 2 45.64 47.32 0.08
C ASN A 2 44.37 46.58 0.46
N GLY A 3 44.35 45.31 0.81
CA GLY A 3 45.40 44.40 1.28
C GLY A 3 44.94 43.70 2.53
N ARG A 4 45.23 42.40 2.63
CA ARG A 4 45.37 41.58 3.84
C ARG A 4 44.10 41.02 4.46
N ALA A 5 44.08 39.77 4.92
CA ALA A 5 44.98 38.64 4.92
C ALA A 5 44.30 37.56 5.78
N ALA A 6 44.60 36.35 5.46
CA ALA A 6 44.22 35.08 6.14
C ALA A 6 44.55 35.05 7.63
N ARG A 7 43.80 34.19 8.37
CA ARG A 7 44.41 33.33 9.40
C ARG A 7 43.63 32.07 9.67
N LYS A 8 44.28 30.99 9.34
CA LYS A 8 43.98 29.62 9.83
C LYS A 8 44.08 29.56 11.37
N ARG A 9 43.23 28.79 12.00
CA ARG A 9 43.63 28.06 13.20
C ARG A 9 42.98 26.68 13.18
N ARG A 10 43.82 25.65 12.98
CA ARG A 10 43.62 24.30 13.40
C ARG A 10 43.78 24.25 14.91
N VAL A 11 42.89 23.55 15.62
CA VAL A 11 43.19 22.94 16.92
C VAL A 11 42.63 21.56 16.91
N LEU A 12 43.51 20.62 17.10
CA LEU A 12 43.30 19.21 17.41
C LEU A 12 42.52 19.07 18.72
N GLY A 13 41.73 18.01 18.79
CA GLY A 13 41.21 17.50 20.03
C GLY A 13 40.81 16.04 19.86
N ALA A 14 41.76 15.14 20.01
CA ALA A 14 41.51 13.72 20.16
C ALA A 14 40.92 13.46 21.56
N VAL A 15 39.66 13.15 21.66
CA VAL A 15 39.01 12.41 22.76
C VAL A 15 37.74 11.78 22.20
N GLY A 16 37.70 10.47 22.05
CA GLY A 16 36.46 9.81 21.58
C GLY A 16 36.61 8.32 21.24
N VAL A 17 37.57 7.60 21.79
CA VAL A 17 37.77 6.15 21.48
C VAL A 17 37.70 5.27 22.74
N VAL A 18 37.02 5.64 23.80
CA VAL A 18 36.84 4.76 24.97
C VAL A 18 35.40 4.46 25.35
N ALA A 19 34.39 5.02 24.68
CA ALA A 19 32.98 4.79 25.02
C ALA A 19 32.27 3.69 24.19
N ALA A 20 32.96 3.07 23.22
CA ALA A 20 32.32 2.10 22.31
C ALA A 20 32.47 0.62 22.72
N ALA A 21 33.23 0.31 23.79
CA ALA A 21 33.48 -1.09 24.21
C ALA A 21 32.57 -1.59 25.35
N ALA A 22 31.76 -0.73 25.97
CA ALA A 22 30.89 -1.14 27.09
C ALA A 22 29.43 -1.41 26.69
N ALA A 23 29.03 -1.05 25.47
CA ALA A 23 27.62 -1.21 25.00
C ALA A 23 27.36 -2.56 24.29
N THR A 24 28.37 -3.31 23.92
CA THR A 24 28.20 -4.57 23.16
C THR A 24 28.06 -5.82 23.99
N LEU A 25 28.22 -5.76 25.33
CA LEU A 25 28.10 -6.92 26.24
C LEU A 25 26.72 -7.03 26.91
N ALA A 26 25.85 -6.01 26.79
CA ALA A 26 24.52 -6.02 27.41
C ALA A 26 23.42 -6.68 26.55
N VAL A 27 23.69 -7.00 25.27
CA VAL A 27 22.70 -7.58 24.35
C VAL A 27 22.72 -9.12 24.33
N LEU A 28 23.75 -9.76 24.90
CA LEU A 28 23.94 -11.21 24.72
C LEU A 28 23.56 -12.10 25.91
N ARG A 29 23.24 -11.57 27.10
CA ARG A 29 22.75 -12.39 28.23
C ARG A 29 21.96 -11.55 29.24
N PRO A 30 20.66 -11.34 29.06
CA PRO A 30 19.83 -10.61 30.04
C PRO A 30 19.57 -11.35 31.36
N GLU A 31 19.80 -12.64 31.44
CA GLU A 31 19.52 -13.49 32.60
C GLU A 31 20.53 -13.37 33.76
N LEU A 32 21.67 -12.72 33.56
CA LEU A 32 22.69 -12.63 34.58
C LEU A 32 22.59 -11.43 35.53
N LEU A 33 21.61 -10.55 35.36
CA LEU A 33 21.45 -9.34 36.17
C LEU A 33 20.33 -9.40 37.23
N LEU A 34 19.60 -10.51 37.33
CA LEU A 34 18.47 -10.63 38.26
C LEU A 34 18.70 -11.51 39.49
N SER A 35 19.93 -12.00 39.73
CA SER A 35 20.17 -12.97 40.80
C SER A 35 20.74 -12.40 42.13
N ARG A 36 20.66 -11.07 42.34
CA ARG A 36 21.15 -10.49 43.63
C ARG A 36 20.31 -9.32 44.13
N ILE A 37 19.03 -9.59 44.50
CA ILE A 37 18.31 -8.73 45.42
C ILE A 37 17.60 -9.62 46.46
N PRO A 38 18.07 -9.70 47.71
CA PRO A 38 17.31 -10.36 48.78
C PRO A 38 16.25 -9.37 49.32
N GLY A 39 14.98 -9.77 49.28
CA GLY A 39 13.92 -9.07 49.97
C GLY A 39 12.84 -8.47 49.08
N ALA A 40 12.08 -9.32 48.43
CA ALA A 40 10.78 -8.92 47.84
C ALA A 40 9.66 -9.54 48.65
N TRP A 41 8.79 -8.70 49.11
CA TRP A 41 7.65 -8.98 49.95
C TRP A 41 6.61 -9.86 49.21
N ASP A 42 6.16 -10.87 49.94
CA ASP A 42 5.04 -11.72 49.55
C ASP A 42 3.75 -10.92 49.68
N GLY A 43 3.02 -10.76 48.63
CA GLY A 43 1.78 -9.96 48.61
C GLY A 43 1.01 -10.07 47.30
N GLY A 44 0.05 -10.99 47.25
CA GLY A 44 -1.10 -10.90 46.37
C GLY A 44 -0.94 -11.50 44.95
N LYS A 45 -1.39 -12.73 44.82
CA LYS A 45 -1.74 -13.31 43.48
C LYS A 45 -2.82 -12.45 42.82
N SER A 46 -2.40 -11.59 41.94
CA SER A 46 -3.25 -11.12 40.86
C SER A 46 -2.90 -11.93 39.62
N ASP A 47 -3.76 -12.86 39.29
CA ASP A 47 -3.72 -13.55 37.99
C ASP A 47 -3.98 -12.52 36.87
N ALA A 48 -3.01 -11.68 36.62
CA ALA A 48 -2.93 -10.95 35.36
C ALA A 48 -2.57 -11.99 34.30
N LYS A 49 -3.58 -12.56 33.69
CA LYS A 49 -3.47 -13.34 32.47
C LYS A 49 -2.83 -12.46 31.42
N THR A 50 -1.50 -12.45 31.37
CA THR A 50 -0.74 -11.83 30.28
C THR A 50 -1.14 -12.60 29.03
N ALA A 51 -2.08 -12.06 28.30
CA ALA A 51 -2.45 -12.58 27.01
C ALA A 51 -1.19 -12.45 26.14
N SER A 52 -0.47 -13.56 25.99
CA SER A 52 0.59 -13.67 25.01
C SER A 52 -0.05 -13.49 23.64
N HIS A 53 0.00 -12.27 23.13
CA HIS A 53 -0.47 -11.96 21.79
C HIS A 53 0.57 -12.56 20.83
N SER A 54 0.34 -13.81 20.42
CA SER A 54 1.13 -14.40 19.35
C SER A 54 0.96 -13.53 18.11
N THR A 55 2.07 -13.07 17.54
CA THR A 55 2.06 -12.40 16.23
C THR A 55 1.45 -13.36 15.21
N PRO A 56 0.41 -12.98 14.48
CA PRO A 56 -0.20 -13.85 13.49
C PRO A 56 0.82 -14.32 12.46
N THR A 57 0.77 -15.58 12.08
CA THR A 57 1.65 -16.13 11.05
C THR A 57 1.39 -15.43 9.72
N PRO A 58 2.41 -14.90 9.03
CA PRO A 58 2.25 -14.29 7.72
C PRO A 58 1.65 -15.27 6.71
N MET A 59 0.75 -14.79 5.86
CA MET A 59 0.24 -15.57 4.73
C MET A 59 1.34 -15.80 3.69
N ALA A 60 1.36 -17.00 3.10
CA ALA A 60 2.23 -17.30 1.97
C ALA A 60 1.98 -16.30 0.81
N PRO A 61 3.02 -16.00 -0.01
CA PRO A 61 2.86 -15.18 -1.22
C PRO A 61 1.73 -15.70 -2.11
N GLU A 62 0.98 -14.81 -2.71
CA GLU A 62 -0.15 -15.18 -3.57
C GLU A 62 0.31 -15.50 -4.98
N THR A 63 0.50 -16.77 -5.29
CA THR A 63 0.92 -17.26 -6.61
C THR A 63 -0.23 -17.73 -7.49
N ALA A 64 -1.41 -17.92 -6.90
CA ALA A 64 -2.64 -18.33 -7.61
C ALA A 64 -3.83 -17.50 -7.11
N ARG A 65 -4.92 -17.49 -7.89
CA ARG A 65 -6.19 -16.87 -7.48
C ARG A 65 -6.68 -17.59 -6.21
N PRO A 66 -7.04 -16.84 -5.14
CA PRO A 66 -7.62 -17.46 -3.97
C PRO A 66 -9.00 -18.07 -4.28
N SER A 67 -9.37 -19.11 -3.57
CA SER A 67 -10.67 -19.77 -3.74
C SER A 67 -11.80 -19.13 -2.90
N GLY A 68 -11.48 -18.20 -2.04
CA GLY A 68 -12.43 -17.47 -1.19
C GLY A 68 -11.75 -16.41 -0.33
N ALA A 69 -12.56 -15.75 0.49
CA ALA A 69 -12.08 -14.72 1.40
C ALA A 69 -11.18 -15.30 2.49
N PRO A 70 -10.07 -14.65 2.85
CA PRO A 70 -9.22 -15.07 3.96
C PRO A 70 -9.89 -14.85 5.32
N GLY A 71 -9.54 -15.65 6.33
CA GLY A 71 -10.00 -15.46 7.70
C GLY A 71 -9.47 -14.18 8.34
N SER A 72 -10.26 -13.57 9.23
CA SER A 72 -9.79 -12.47 10.09
C SER A 72 -8.91 -13.01 11.22
N THR A 73 -7.98 -12.17 11.70
CA THR A 73 -7.30 -12.39 12.97
C THR A 73 -8.18 -11.96 14.15
N GLU A 74 -7.73 -12.22 15.36
CA GLU A 74 -8.43 -11.78 16.57
C GLU A 74 -8.03 -10.36 16.96
N GLY A 75 -8.95 -9.66 17.63
CA GLY A 75 -8.70 -8.35 18.21
C GLY A 75 -9.40 -7.20 17.49
N VAL A 76 -9.10 -6.01 17.95
CA VAL A 76 -9.62 -4.74 17.42
C VAL A 76 -8.45 -3.86 17.02
N ALA A 77 -8.61 -3.12 15.94
CA ALA A 77 -7.62 -2.18 15.47
C ALA A 77 -7.32 -1.10 16.54
N THR A 78 -6.05 -0.90 16.83
CA THR A 78 -5.54 0.13 17.73
C THR A 78 -4.32 0.80 17.12
N PRO A 79 -3.87 1.97 17.59
CA PRO A 79 -2.66 2.59 17.09
C PRO A 79 -1.41 1.68 17.19
N GLY A 80 -1.33 0.80 18.17
CA GLY A 80 -0.23 -0.16 18.32
C GLY A 80 -0.38 -1.44 17.49
N ARG A 81 -1.62 -1.78 17.08
CA ARG A 81 -1.94 -2.95 16.24
C ARG A 81 -3.02 -2.57 15.21
N PRO A 82 -2.66 -1.78 14.20
CA PRO A 82 -3.65 -1.17 13.31
C PRO A 82 -4.37 -2.16 12.39
N PHE A 83 -3.85 -3.36 12.22
CA PHE A 83 -4.42 -4.41 11.37
C PHE A 83 -5.14 -5.53 12.16
N ALA A 84 -5.09 -5.50 13.50
CA ALA A 84 -5.72 -6.53 14.33
C ALA A 84 -7.22 -6.68 14.02
N GLY A 85 -7.70 -7.92 14.01
CA GLY A 85 -9.08 -8.25 13.68
C GLY A 85 -9.39 -8.30 12.17
N SER A 86 -8.37 -8.19 11.30
CA SER A 86 -8.55 -8.29 9.87
C SER A 86 -7.55 -9.25 9.20
N PRO A 87 -7.85 -9.77 8.01
CA PRO A 87 -6.89 -10.58 7.24
C PRO A 87 -5.59 -9.84 6.95
N ALA A 88 -5.63 -8.50 6.86
CA ALA A 88 -4.48 -7.67 6.53
C ALA A 88 -3.34 -7.77 7.54
N GLU A 89 -3.62 -8.17 8.79
CA GLU A 89 -2.56 -8.40 9.78
C GLU A 89 -1.54 -9.45 9.32
N GLN A 90 -1.97 -10.39 8.48
CA GLN A 90 -1.14 -11.47 7.93
C GLN A 90 -0.59 -11.14 6.52
N TYR A 91 -0.96 -10.00 5.93
CA TYR A 91 -0.46 -9.61 4.61
C TYR A 91 0.98 -9.10 4.70
N ALA A 92 1.69 -9.15 3.58
CA ALA A 92 3.03 -8.59 3.49
C ALA A 92 3.02 -7.06 3.50
N ASP A 93 4.15 -6.47 3.86
CA ASP A 93 4.32 -5.03 3.93
C ASP A 93 4.67 -4.45 2.55
N GLY A 94 3.93 -3.44 2.14
CA GLY A 94 4.19 -2.66 0.94
C GLY A 94 4.41 -3.50 -0.31
N ALA A 95 5.44 -3.20 -1.07
CA ALA A 95 5.74 -3.84 -2.36
C ALA A 95 6.00 -5.35 -2.28
N ALA A 96 6.33 -5.89 -1.10
CA ALA A 96 6.54 -7.33 -0.91
C ALA A 96 5.26 -8.14 -1.12
N GLY A 97 4.08 -7.53 -0.91
CA GLY A 97 2.80 -8.18 -1.14
C GLY A 97 2.36 -8.25 -2.61
N ILE A 98 3.10 -7.66 -3.54
CA ILE A 98 2.84 -7.74 -4.98
C ILE A 98 3.73 -8.83 -5.58
N VAL A 99 3.17 -10.00 -5.80
CA VAL A 99 3.91 -11.18 -6.27
C VAL A 99 4.02 -11.14 -7.79
N LEU A 100 5.26 -11.22 -8.29
CA LEU A 100 5.54 -11.40 -9.72
C LEU A 100 5.65 -12.88 -10.06
N PRO A 101 5.15 -13.30 -11.23
CA PRO A 101 5.42 -14.64 -11.75
C PRO A 101 6.86 -14.72 -12.24
N GLU A 102 7.36 -15.93 -12.43
CA GLU A 102 8.58 -16.17 -13.16
C GLU A 102 8.39 -15.75 -14.63
N ALA A 103 9.28 -14.87 -15.12
CA ALA A 103 9.23 -14.40 -16.48
C ALA A 103 9.69 -15.50 -17.45
N ARG A 104 9.01 -15.61 -18.57
CA ARG A 104 9.39 -16.45 -19.72
C ARG A 104 9.05 -15.73 -21.02
N ALA A 105 9.68 -16.10 -22.09
CA ALA A 105 9.31 -15.58 -23.41
C ALA A 105 7.83 -15.86 -23.71
N ALA A 106 7.13 -14.89 -24.29
CA ALA A 106 5.73 -15.01 -24.66
C ALA A 106 5.44 -14.11 -25.87
N GLY A 107 4.64 -14.62 -26.81
CA GLY A 107 4.37 -13.93 -28.06
C GLY A 107 5.66 -13.59 -28.80
N THR A 108 5.80 -12.32 -29.19
CA THR A 108 7.02 -11.80 -29.82
C THR A 108 8.07 -11.30 -28.81
N MET A 109 7.77 -11.35 -27.51
CA MET A 109 8.59 -10.79 -26.45
C MET A 109 9.58 -11.82 -25.90
N SER A 110 10.84 -11.42 -25.72
CA SER A 110 11.83 -12.20 -25.00
C SER A 110 11.50 -12.31 -23.50
N GLN A 111 12.18 -13.22 -22.81
CA GLN A 111 12.05 -13.37 -21.35
C GLN A 111 12.42 -12.07 -20.62
N GLU A 112 13.47 -11.38 -21.06
CA GLU A 112 13.93 -10.12 -20.48
C GLU A 112 12.89 -9.01 -20.66
N GLN A 113 12.30 -8.90 -21.85
CA GLN A 113 11.23 -7.93 -22.13
C GLN A 113 9.99 -8.21 -21.27
N VAL A 114 9.60 -9.46 -21.10
CA VAL A 114 8.50 -9.84 -20.21
C VAL A 114 8.84 -9.49 -18.75
N ALA A 115 10.07 -9.76 -18.29
CA ALA A 115 10.51 -9.43 -16.95
C ALA A 115 10.46 -7.90 -16.69
N GLU A 116 10.89 -7.10 -17.66
CA GLU A 116 10.82 -5.64 -17.61
C GLU A 116 9.37 -5.14 -17.57
N GLY A 117 8.49 -5.70 -18.40
CA GLY A 117 7.06 -5.37 -18.40
C GLY A 117 6.38 -5.67 -17.07
N LEU A 118 6.65 -6.84 -16.50
CA LEU A 118 6.15 -7.24 -15.18
C LEU A 118 6.64 -6.30 -14.07
N LYS A 119 7.93 -5.94 -14.12
CA LYS A 119 8.52 -4.97 -13.18
C LYS A 119 7.88 -3.60 -13.33
N LEU A 120 7.69 -3.12 -14.54
CA LEU A 120 7.10 -1.82 -14.84
C LEU A 120 5.66 -1.71 -14.29
N ALA A 121 4.84 -2.76 -14.46
CA ALA A 121 3.51 -2.83 -13.89
C ALA A 121 3.54 -2.77 -12.35
N LYS A 122 4.47 -3.48 -11.72
CA LYS A 122 4.68 -3.42 -10.26
C LYS A 122 5.14 -2.04 -9.82
N ASP A 123 6.11 -1.44 -10.50
CA ASP A 123 6.65 -0.11 -10.17
C ASP A 123 5.56 0.97 -10.24
N PHE A 124 4.66 0.89 -11.24
CA PHE A 124 3.52 1.77 -11.33
C PHE A 124 2.59 1.62 -10.13
N LEU A 125 2.22 0.39 -9.76
CA LEU A 125 1.36 0.15 -8.61
C LEU A 125 1.98 0.65 -7.30
N VAL A 126 3.28 0.47 -7.13
CA VAL A 126 4.04 0.97 -5.97
C VAL A 126 4.02 2.50 -5.94
N ALA A 127 4.38 3.16 -7.04
CA ALA A 127 4.42 4.61 -7.13
C ALA A 127 3.02 5.25 -6.98
N ALA A 128 1.97 4.56 -7.42
CA ALA A 128 0.59 5.04 -7.37
C ALA A 128 -0.10 4.85 -6.01
N ASN A 129 0.33 3.83 -5.22
CA ASN A 129 -0.42 3.38 -4.06
C ASN A 129 0.40 3.25 -2.77
N LEU A 130 1.73 3.23 -2.85
CA LEU A 130 2.61 3.03 -1.71
C LEU A 130 3.56 4.21 -1.46
N ASP A 131 3.65 5.16 -2.38
CA ASP A 131 4.43 6.38 -2.17
C ASP A 131 3.79 7.22 -1.05
N PRO A 132 4.52 7.50 0.05
CA PRO A 132 3.99 8.25 1.17
C PRO A 132 3.53 9.67 0.80
N ALA A 133 4.13 10.31 -0.20
CA ALA A 133 3.73 11.62 -0.67
C ALA A 133 2.37 11.55 -1.40
N VAL A 134 2.19 10.54 -2.25
CA VAL A 134 0.91 10.29 -2.94
C VAL A 134 -0.19 9.94 -1.94
N ILE A 135 0.10 9.08 -0.95
CA ILE A 135 -0.84 8.74 0.13
C ILE A 135 -1.29 9.99 0.88
N ARG A 136 -0.40 10.95 1.13
CA ARG A 136 -0.76 12.25 1.76
C ARG A 136 -1.44 13.25 0.82
N GLY A 137 -1.73 12.85 -0.42
CA GLY A 137 -2.48 13.65 -1.36
C GLY A 137 -1.64 14.48 -2.34
N GLU A 138 -0.31 14.31 -2.36
CA GLU A 138 0.56 14.97 -3.32
C GLU A 138 0.38 14.40 -4.74
N ARG A 139 0.91 15.10 -5.74
CA ARG A 139 0.84 14.66 -7.13
C ARG A 139 1.67 13.39 -7.35
N PRO A 140 1.12 12.33 -7.95
CA PRO A 140 1.81 11.05 -8.17
C PRO A 140 2.80 11.14 -9.36
N ALA A 141 3.80 12.03 -9.26
CA ALA A 141 4.70 12.34 -10.37
C ALA A 141 5.47 11.10 -10.88
N ALA A 142 5.94 10.25 -9.97
CA ALA A 142 6.66 9.03 -10.34
C ALA A 142 5.77 8.03 -11.11
N ALA A 143 4.52 7.83 -10.66
CA ALA A 143 3.57 6.97 -11.36
C ALA A 143 3.21 7.55 -12.75
N LEU A 144 2.95 8.85 -12.84
CA LEU A 144 2.64 9.51 -14.13
C LEU A 144 3.79 9.38 -15.12
N ALA A 145 5.04 9.46 -14.64
CA ALA A 145 6.21 9.31 -15.49
C ALA A 145 6.36 7.90 -16.09
N LEU A 146 5.71 6.90 -15.53
CA LEU A 146 5.73 5.53 -16.06
C LEU A 146 4.72 5.31 -17.20
N LEU A 147 3.69 6.14 -17.34
CA LEU A 147 2.69 6.01 -18.40
C LEU A 147 3.27 6.34 -19.78
N ASP A 148 2.81 5.62 -20.79
CA ASP A 148 3.21 5.91 -22.17
C ASP A 148 2.59 7.23 -22.65
N PRO A 149 3.40 8.23 -23.04
CA PRO A 149 2.90 9.51 -23.53
C PRO A 149 2.09 9.39 -24.82
N TYR A 150 2.23 8.31 -25.59
CA TYR A 150 1.40 8.06 -26.78
C TYR A 150 -0.05 7.68 -26.44
N GLN A 151 -0.36 7.38 -25.19
CA GLN A 151 -1.72 7.25 -24.67
C GLN A 151 -2.29 8.64 -24.28
N GLU A 152 -2.36 9.57 -25.22
CA GLU A 152 -2.71 10.98 -24.99
C GLU A 152 -4.02 11.15 -24.21
N ASP A 153 -5.04 10.34 -24.51
CA ASP A 153 -6.33 10.36 -23.81
C ASP A 153 -6.19 9.97 -22.33
N LEU A 154 -5.41 8.94 -22.02
CA LEU A 154 -5.16 8.51 -20.63
C LEU A 154 -4.40 9.60 -19.87
N VAL A 155 -3.32 10.12 -20.46
CA VAL A 155 -2.47 11.16 -19.87
C VAL A 155 -3.29 12.43 -19.61
N THR A 156 -4.09 12.86 -20.59
CA THR A 156 -4.95 14.06 -20.48
C THR A 156 -6.04 13.88 -19.42
N ARG A 157 -6.78 12.76 -19.45
CA ARG A 157 -7.81 12.45 -18.44
C ARG A 157 -7.24 12.39 -17.03
N THR A 158 -6.08 11.73 -16.87
CA THR A 158 -5.40 11.63 -15.57
C THR A 158 -4.94 12.99 -15.09
N GLY A 159 -4.41 13.83 -15.99
CA GLY A 159 -4.02 15.20 -15.69
C GLY A 159 -5.21 16.06 -15.25
N THR A 160 -6.35 15.96 -15.95
CA THR A 160 -7.61 16.62 -15.60
C THR A 160 -8.12 16.17 -14.24
N ALA A 161 -8.18 14.86 -14.01
CA ALA A 161 -8.58 14.26 -12.73
C ALA A 161 -7.78 14.79 -11.54
N LEU A 162 -6.46 14.92 -11.70
CA LEU A 162 -5.59 15.44 -10.65
C LEU A 162 -5.72 16.96 -10.41
N GLY A 163 -6.10 17.71 -11.44
CA GLY A 163 -6.24 19.17 -11.37
C GLY A 163 -7.63 19.64 -10.96
N LYS A 164 -8.65 18.97 -11.46
CA LYS A 164 -10.06 19.29 -11.24
C LYS A 164 -10.88 18.00 -11.19
N PRO A 165 -10.84 17.29 -10.06
CA PRO A 165 -11.57 16.05 -9.90
C PRO A 165 -13.09 16.29 -9.96
N ASP A 166 -13.78 15.35 -10.57
CA ASP A 166 -15.24 15.24 -10.62
C ASP A 166 -15.64 13.77 -10.72
N ARG A 167 -16.95 13.49 -10.90
CA ARG A 167 -17.46 12.12 -10.97
C ARG A 167 -16.84 11.29 -12.10
N ASP A 168 -16.60 11.91 -13.24
CA ASP A 168 -16.11 11.23 -14.45
C ASP A 168 -14.56 11.22 -14.51
N HIS A 169 -13.93 12.09 -13.70
CA HIS A 169 -12.49 12.27 -13.64
C HIS A 169 -12.02 12.26 -12.18
N ASP A 170 -12.07 11.11 -11.53
CA ASP A 170 -11.61 10.98 -10.16
C ASP A 170 -10.25 10.23 -10.11
N PRO A 171 -9.17 10.86 -9.65
CA PRO A 171 -7.86 10.23 -9.61
C PRO A 171 -7.77 9.05 -8.64
N VAL A 172 -8.72 8.89 -7.71
CA VAL A 172 -8.75 7.71 -6.82
C VAL A 172 -8.99 6.40 -7.58
N THR A 173 -9.41 6.46 -8.84
CA THR A 173 -9.48 5.28 -9.71
C THR A 173 -8.12 4.66 -10.00
N LEU A 174 -7.04 5.45 -9.98
CA LEU A 174 -5.65 4.99 -10.20
C LEU A 174 -4.75 5.15 -8.98
N PHE A 175 -4.99 6.17 -8.15
CA PHE A 175 -4.08 6.57 -7.07
C PHE A 175 -4.76 6.49 -5.71
N SER A 176 -4.04 6.00 -4.70
CA SER A 176 -4.55 6.00 -3.32
C SER A 176 -4.10 7.27 -2.62
N ARG A 177 -5.01 8.25 -2.56
CA ARG A 177 -4.76 9.59 -2.02
C ARG A 177 -5.73 9.89 -0.88
N PHE A 178 -5.23 10.47 0.19
CA PHE A 178 -5.99 10.91 1.34
C PHE A 178 -5.72 12.40 1.61
N ASP A 179 -6.73 13.13 2.09
CA ASP A 179 -6.53 14.51 2.52
C ASP A 179 -5.75 14.52 3.85
N GLY A 180 -4.47 14.81 3.78
CA GLY A 180 -3.57 14.86 4.93
C GLY A 180 -3.96 15.88 6.01
N LYS A 181 -4.89 16.83 5.71
CA LYS A 181 -5.46 17.74 6.69
C LYS A 181 -6.52 17.05 7.55
N LYS A 182 -7.23 16.06 7.00
CA LYS A 182 -8.34 15.36 7.66
C LYS A 182 -7.90 14.06 8.31
N VAL A 183 -7.01 13.31 7.65
CA VAL A 183 -6.59 11.98 8.10
C VAL A 183 -5.09 11.78 7.95
N ARG A 184 -4.56 10.85 8.71
CA ARG A 184 -3.16 10.42 8.63
C ARG A 184 -3.03 8.91 8.78
N MET A 185 -1.98 8.34 8.23
CA MET A 185 -1.61 6.95 8.44
C MET A 185 -1.32 6.68 9.92
N VAL A 186 -1.67 5.47 10.37
CA VAL A 186 -1.23 4.91 11.65
C VAL A 186 0.01 4.06 11.38
N GLY A 187 1.16 4.58 11.75
CA GLY A 187 2.45 4.04 11.31
C GLY A 187 2.75 4.36 9.84
N GLU A 188 3.70 3.64 9.26
CA GLU A 188 4.16 3.87 7.88
C GLU A 188 3.84 2.69 6.95
N THR A 189 3.26 1.62 7.50
CA THR A 189 3.04 0.38 6.77
C THR A 189 1.68 0.38 6.09
N VAL A 190 1.68 0.09 4.80
CA VAL A 190 0.50 -0.36 4.03
C VAL A 190 0.60 -1.86 3.88
N LYS A 191 -0.41 -2.60 4.27
CA LYS A 191 -0.47 -4.04 4.05
C LYS A 191 -0.97 -4.32 2.64
N THR A 192 -0.28 -5.21 1.95
CA THR A 192 -0.53 -5.49 0.53
C THR A 192 -0.63 -6.99 0.28
N ARG A 193 -1.53 -7.38 -0.59
CA ARG A 193 -1.66 -8.75 -1.08
C ARG A 193 -2.14 -8.77 -2.51
N GLY A 194 -1.41 -9.47 -3.36
CA GLY A 194 -1.80 -9.61 -4.75
C GLY A 194 -0.75 -10.26 -5.62
N ARG A 195 -1.09 -10.42 -6.86
CA ARG A 195 -0.22 -11.02 -7.87
C ARG A 195 -0.31 -10.30 -9.19
N ILE A 196 0.70 -10.49 -10.00
CA ILE A 196 0.72 -10.14 -11.40
C ILE A 196 0.77 -11.44 -12.20
N THR A 197 0.07 -11.47 -13.32
CA THR A 197 0.07 -12.58 -14.29
C THR A 197 0.30 -12.01 -15.67
N PHE A 198 0.69 -12.85 -16.62
CA PHE A 198 0.80 -12.46 -18.02
C PHE A 198 0.35 -13.57 -18.95
N ALA A 199 -0.09 -13.19 -20.13
CA ALA A 199 -0.51 -14.10 -21.18
C ALA A 199 -0.26 -13.47 -22.56
N GLU A 200 0.05 -14.32 -23.53
CA GLU A 200 0.16 -13.93 -24.93
C GLU A 200 -1.22 -13.62 -25.52
N HIS A 201 -1.31 -12.58 -26.34
CA HIS A 201 -2.43 -12.25 -27.19
C HIS A 201 -2.26 -12.82 -28.62
N LYS A 202 -3.36 -12.90 -29.35
CA LYS A 202 -3.37 -13.45 -30.73
C LYS A 202 -2.50 -12.69 -31.71
N ASP A 203 -2.24 -11.41 -31.45
CA ASP A 203 -1.39 -10.55 -32.26
C ASP A 203 0.11 -10.64 -31.88
N GLY A 204 0.44 -11.50 -30.93
CA GLY A 204 1.80 -11.71 -30.42
C GLY A 204 2.24 -10.71 -29.37
N SER A 205 1.40 -9.75 -28.99
CA SER A 205 1.65 -8.90 -27.80
C SER A 205 1.45 -9.69 -26.51
N VAL A 206 1.87 -9.11 -25.36
CA VAL A 206 1.72 -9.76 -24.05
C VAL A 206 0.88 -8.89 -23.15
N GLY A 207 -0.28 -9.42 -22.75
CA GLY A 207 -1.10 -8.81 -21.72
C GLY A 207 -0.56 -9.10 -20.33
N ILE A 208 -0.41 -8.09 -19.51
CA ILE A 208 -0.01 -8.18 -18.10
C ILE A 208 -1.17 -7.72 -17.25
N ARG A 209 -1.65 -8.57 -16.34
CA ARG A 209 -2.74 -8.27 -15.42
C ARG A 209 -2.23 -8.29 -13.98
N ALA A 210 -2.38 -7.18 -13.29
CA ALA A 210 -2.16 -7.05 -11.86
C ALA A 210 -3.51 -7.01 -11.13
N ASP A 211 -3.63 -7.77 -10.04
CA ASP A 211 -4.78 -7.76 -9.14
C ASP A 211 -4.24 -7.68 -7.70
N VAL A 212 -4.35 -6.52 -7.09
CA VAL A 212 -3.67 -6.18 -5.84
C VAL A 212 -4.61 -5.44 -4.89
N THR A 213 -4.63 -5.88 -3.63
CA THR A 213 -5.33 -5.21 -2.52
C THR A 213 -4.32 -4.49 -1.64
N PHE A 214 -4.60 -3.22 -1.36
CA PHE A 214 -3.86 -2.35 -0.44
C PHE A 214 -4.77 -2.03 0.76
N VAL A 215 -4.22 -2.11 1.97
CA VAL A 215 -4.95 -1.81 3.21
C VAL A 215 -4.22 -0.71 3.97
N TYR A 216 -4.90 0.42 4.10
CA TYR A 216 -4.37 1.63 4.73
C TYR A 216 -4.97 1.79 6.12
N PRO A 217 -4.17 1.71 7.19
CA PRO A 217 -4.62 2.00 8.54
C PRO A 217 -4.59 3.52 8.77
N LEU A 218 -5.72 4.10 9.08
CA LEU A 218 -5.91 5.54 9.14
C LEU A 218 -6.52 5.98 10.47
N THR A 219 -6.19 7.18 10.89
CA THR A 219 -6.85 7.87 12.01
C THR A 219 -7.16 9.31 11.60
N LYS A 220 -8.11 9.94 12.26
CA LYS A 220 -8.36 11.38 12.07
C LYS A 220 -7.12 12.18 12.42
N ASN A 221 -6.82 13.22 11.63
CA ASN A 221 -5.70 14.11 11.91
C ASN A 221 -6.09 15.16 12.98
N GLU A 222 -6.56 14.67 14.10
CA GLU A 222 -6.97 15.45 15.29
C GLU A 222 -6.11 15.03 16.47
N GLN A 223 -5.79 15.98 17.34
CA GLN A 223 -5.02 15.70 18.55
C GLN A 223 -5.76 14.70 19.43
N GLY A 224 -5.08 13.65 19.87
CA GLY A 224 -5.65 12.63 20.75
C GLY A 224 -6.51 11.58 20.04
N SER A 225 -6.68 11.65 18.73
CA SER A 225 -7.41 10.63 17.97
C SER A 225 -6.75 9.24 18.11
N ARG A 226 -7.54 8.26 18.57
CA ARG A 226 -7.13 6.86 18.74
C ARG A 226 -7.94 5.87 17.89
N ALA A 227 -9.02 6.34 17.28
CA ALA A 227 -9.82 5.52 16.38
C ALA A 227 -8.99 5.14 15.17
N VAL A 228 -8.86 3.85 14.90
CA VAL A 228 -8.17 3.33 13.72
C VAL A 228 -9.19 2.68 12.82
N GLU A 229 -9.27 3.18 11.60
CA GLU A 229 -10.08 2.59 10.54
C GLU A 229 -9.19 2.19 9.37
N ARG A 230 -9.60 1.17 8.65
CA ARG A 230 -8.86 0.69 7.48
C ARG A 230 -9.64 1.00 6.22
N THR A 231 -9.02 1.68 5.27
CA THR A 231 -9.52 1.76 3.89
C THR A 231 -8.86 0.66 3.09
N ILE A 232 -9.66 -0.15 2.42
CA ILE A 232 -9.22 -1.27 1.59
C ILE A 232 -9.43 -0.88 0.13
N VAL A 233 -8.38 -0.97 -0.68
CA VAL A 233 -8.42 -0.63 -2.10
C VAL A 233 -7.91 -1.81 -2.89
N ARG A 234 -8.79 -2.47 -3.65
CA ARG A 234 -8.42 -3.48 -4.63
C ARG A 234 -8.32 -2.84 -5.98
N ARG A 235 -7.19 -3.03 -6.65
CA ARG A 235 -6.94 -2.54 -8.00
C ARG A 235 -6.68 -3.68 -8.95
N VAL A 236 -7.35 -3.64 -10.08
CA VAL A 236 -7.04 -4.48 -11.23
C VAL A 236 -6.52 -3.57 -12.32
N LEU A 237 -5.31 -3.84 -12.78
CA LEU A 237 -4.64 -3.09 -13.83
C LEU A 237 -4.26 -4.05 -14.94
N ASP A 238 -4.77 -3.82 -16.12
CA ASP A 238 -4.39 -4.54 -17.34
C ASP A 238 -3.52 -3.63 -18.22
N THR A 239 -2.37 -4.12 -18.59
CA THR A 239 -1.40 -3.42 -19.46
C THR A 239 -0.95 -4.32 -20.58
N ASP A 240 -0.49 -3.73 -21.66
CA ASP A 240 0.03 -4.46 -22.81
C ASP A 240 1.53 -4.16 -23.00
N LEU A 241 2.32 -5.21 -23.13
CA LEU A 241 3.68 -5.14 -23.59
C LEU A 241 3.66 -5.30 -25.11
N LEU A 242 3.94 -4.22 -25.80
CA LEU A 242 3.83 -4.09 -27.24
C LEU A 242 5.21 -3.98 -27.88
N ASP A 243 5.36 -4.59 -29.05
CA ASP A 243 6.58 -4.51 -29.85
C ASP A 243 6.70 -3.11 -30.51
N PRO A 244 7.75 -2.33 -30.18
CA PRO A 244 7.92 -0.98 -30.71
C PRO A 244 8.21 -0.96 -32.23
N GLU A 245 8.59 -2.08 -32.83
CA GLU A 245 8.73 -2.19 -34.30
C GLU A 245 7.37 -2.28 -35.00
N ARG A 246 6.33 -2.71 -34.29
CA ARG A 246 4.97 -2.93 -34.84
C ARG A 246 3.96 -1.92 -34.32
N PHE A 247 4.18 -1.36 -33.15
CA PHE A 247 3.24 -0.46 -32.48
C PHE A 247 3.95 0.84 -32.08
N ARG A 248 3.20 1.94 -32.13
CA ARG A 248 3.68 3.24 -31.68
C ARG A 248 3.63 3.31 -30.16
N VAL A 249 4.70 2.92 -29.51
CA VAL A 249 4.86 2.92 -28.05
C VAL A 249 6.22 3.43 -27.64
N THR A 250 6.34 3.90 -26.42
CA THR A 250 7.62 4.35 -25.85
C THR A 250 8.26 3.19 -25.05
N PRO A 251 9.42 2.67 -25.43
CA PRO A 251 10.10 1.65 -24.65
C PRO A 251 10.30 2.08 -23.19
N GLY A 252 10.08 1.15 -22.25
CA GLY A 252 10.18 1.42 -20.83
C GLY A 252 9.02 2.26 -20.26
N ARG A 253 7.91 2.37 -20.99
CA ARG A 253 6.66 3.00 -20.54
C ARG A 253 5.52 1.99 -20.52
N LEU A 254 4.55 2.27 -19.66
CA LEU A 254 3.41 1.40 -19.42
C LEU A 254 2.27 1.75 -20.36
N THR A 255 1.88 0.82 -21.21
CA THR A 255 0.68 0.92 -22.04
C THR A 255 -0.48 0.32 -21.27
N VAL A 256 -1.35 1.16 -20.71
CA VAL A 256 -2.51 0.74 -19.94
C VAL A 256 -3.65 0.41 -20.89
N ARG A 257 -4.22 -0.80 -20.78
CA ARG A 257 -5.40 -1.23 -21.53
C ARG A 257 -6.68 -0.93 -20.78
N SER A 258 -6.73 -1.31 -19.50
CA SER A 258 -7.85 -1.02 -18.62
C SER A 258 -7.40 -0.96 -17.15
N TYR A 259 -8.22 -0.34 -16.32
CA TYR A 259 -8.05 -0.34 -14.88
C TYR A 259 -9.40 -0.30 -14.19
N ASP A 260 -9.51 -1.06 -13.10
CA ASP A 260 -10.70 -1.14 -12.27
C ASP A 260 -10.31 -1.01 -10.79
N VAL A 261 -11.21 -0.49 -9.99
CA VAL A 261 -10.99 -0.29 -8.56
C VAL A 261 -12.24 -0.65 -7.76
N ASP A 262 -12.03 -1.34 -6.64
CA ASP A 262 -13.02 -1.49 -5.58
C ASP A 262 -12.46 -0.86 -4.29
N ILE A 263 -13.27 0.01 -3.66
CA ILE A 263 -12.86 0.79 -2.51
C ILE A 263 -13.85 0.53 -1.37
N ALA A 264 -13.34 -0.04 -0.29
CA ALA A 264 -14.10 -0.31 0.91
C ALA A 264 -13.71 0.62 2.06
N ASN A 265 -14.69 0.98 2.88
CA ASN A 265 -14.57 1.93 3.98
C ASN A 265 -14.07 3.31 3.53
N SER A 266 -14.71 3.83 2.50
CA SER A 266 -14.56 5.21 2.04
C SER A 266 -15.93 5.79 1.73
N ALA A 267 -16.09 7.09 1.93
CA ALA A 267 -17.34 7.78 1.61
C ALA A 267 -17.65 7.63 0.12
N CYS A 268 -18.89 7.26 -0.17
CA CYS A 268 -19.37 7.06 -1.51
C CYS A 268 -19.97 8.35 -2.08
N GLY A 269 -19.74 8.60 -3.37
CA GLY A 269 -20.28 9.76 -4.08
C GLY A 269 -19.57 11.09 -3.77
N VAL A 270 -18.39 11.01 -3.14
CA VAL A 270 -17.47 12.15 -3.01
C VAL A 270 -16.40 11.99 -4.06
N HIS A 271 -16.26 12.98 -4.94
CA HIS A 271 -15.36 12.96 -6.09
C HIS A 271 -14.43 14.18 -6.06
N ASP A 272 -13.67 14.34 -4.98
CA ASP A 272 -12.76 15.45 -4.77
C ASP A 272 -11.27 15.06 -4.93
N GLY A 273 -11.04 13.84 -5.41
CA GLY A 273 -9.70 13.31 -5.65
C GLY A 273 -9.05 12.66 -4.44
N PHE A 274 -9.82 12.43 -3.36
CA PHE A 274 -9.35 11.78 -2.15
C PHE A 274 -10.25 10.65 -1.69
N LEU A 275 -9.66 9.67 -1.02
CA LEU A 275 -10.36 8.64 -0.28
C LEU A 275 -10.77 9.20 1.08
N HIS A 276 -12.00 8.92 1.50
CA HIS A 276 -12.60 9.46 2.73
C HIS A 276 -12.97 8.34 3.70
N PRO A 277 -12.06 7.91 4.59
CA PRO A 277 -12.34 6.85 5.56
C PRO A 277 -13.52 7.17 6.45
N ALA A 278 -14.41 6.21 6.64
CA ALA A 278 -15.53 6.34 7.54
C ALA A 278 -15.12 5.92 8.97
N PHE A 279 -15.03 6.87 9.88
CA PHE A 279 -14.69 6.62 11.29
C PHE A 279 -15.93 6.36 12.17
N ASP A 280 -17.09 6.78 11.74
CA ASP A 280 -18.33 6.65 12.51
C ASP A 280 -19.13 5.45 11.98
N LYS A 281 -19.04 4.32 12.65
CA LYS A 281 -19.70 3.04 12.28
C LYS A 281 -21.25 3.11 12.29
N GLY A 282 -21.87 4.25 12.50
CA GLY A 282 -23.31 4.43 12.53
C GLY A 282 -23.87 5.48 11.59
N ARG A 283 -23.03 6.19 10.85
CA ARG A 283 -23.47 7.26 9.95
C ARG A 283 -22.78 7.12 8.61
N PRO A 284 -23.46 6.56 7.59
CA PRO A 284 -22.91 6.56 6.24
C PRO A 284 -22.64 8.01 5.81
N ALA A 285 -21.38 8.35 5.57
CA ALA A 285 -21.05 9.59 4.87
C ALA A 285 -21.44 9.36 3.40
N GLY A 286 -22.53 9.95 2.94
CA GLY A 286 -22.99 9.85 1.57
C GLY A 286 -24.33 9.16 1.40
N ARG A 287 -24.58 8.68 0.17
CA ARG A 287 -25.84 8.04 -0.26
C ARG A 287 -26.04 6.72 0.48
N ALA A 288 -27.29 6.40 0.83
CA ALA A 288 -27.63 5.12 1.46
C ALA A 288 -27.15 3.95 0.60
N HIS A 289 -26.47 3.00 1.25
CA HIS A 289 -25.95 1.80 0.60
C HIS A 289 -27.10 0.89 0.18
N SER A 290 -27.06 0.38 -1.03
CA SER A 290 -28.02 -0.59 -1.56
C SER A 290 -27.25 -1.78 -2.18
N GLY A 291 -27.72 -2.99 -1.94
CA GLY A 291 -27.15 -4.21 -2.48
C GLY A 291 -26.61 -5.16 -1.41
N PRO A 292 -26.19 -6.38 -1.80
CA PRO A 292 -25.63 -7.36 -0.87
C PRO A 292 -24.29 -6.87 -0.28
N ALA A 293 -24.05 -7.23 0.98
CA ALA A 293 -22.78 -6.94 1.61
C ALA A 293 -21.66 -7.78 0.97
N VAL A 294 -20.54 -7.14 0.63
CA VAL A 294 -19.38 -7.74 0.00
C VAL A 294 -18.21 -7.78 0.96
N ASP A 295 -17.44 -8.86 0.94
CA ASP A 295 -16.18 -8.94 1.68
C ASP A 295 -15.05 -8.30 0.84
N PRO A 296 -14.48 -7.16 1.27
CA PRO A 296 -13.46 -6.46 0.49
C PRO A 296 -12.13 -7.20 0.41
N TYR A 297 -11.96 -8.25 1.20
CA TYR A 297 -10.78 -9.11 1.15
C TYR A 297 -10.95 -10.33 0.23
N ASP A 298 -12.18 -10.55 -0.27
CA ASP A 298 -12.45 -11.65 -1.21
C ASP A 298 -11.97 -11.29 -2.62
N ARG A 299 -10.99 -12.06 -3.09
CA ARG A 299 -10.41 -11.93 -4.43
C ARG A 299 -10.58 -13.20 -5.26
N SER A 300 -11.51 -14.05 -4.86
CA SER A 300 -11.85 -15.28 -5.58
C SER A 300 -12.53 -15.01 -6.92
N GLN A 301 -13.18 -13.85 -7.05
CA GLN A 301 -13.84 -13.40 -8.28
C GLN A 301 -13.13 -12.19 -8.86
N ASP A 302 -13.27 -11.97 -10.17
CA ASP A 302 -12.87 -10.71 -10.80
C ASP A 302 -13.72 -9.54 -10.27
N LEU A 303 -13.20 -8.32 -10.39
CA LEU A 303 -14.05 -7.16 -10.14
C LEU A 303 -15.18 -7.18 -11.16
N ASP A 304 -16.40 -7.06 -10.66
CA ASP A 304 -17.59 -6.99 -11.51
C ASP A 304 -17.71 -5.56 -12.05
N THR A 305 -17.19 -5.36 -13.25
CA THR A 305 -17.28 -4.09 -13.99
C THR A 305 -18.71 -3.75 -14.39
N GLY A 306 -19.63 -4.72 -14.32
CA GLY A 306 -21.07 -4.53 -14.55
C GLY A 306 -21.84 -4.11 -13.28
N ARG A 307 -21.23 -4.16 -12.10
CA ARG A 307 -21.78 -3.46 -10.93
C ARG A 307 -21.63 -1.99 -11.20
N GLY A 308 -22.70 -1.36 -11.68
CA GLY A 308 -22.70 0.08 -11.89
C GLY A 308 -22.11 0.81 -10.68
N GLU A 309 -21.67 2.03 -10.84
CA GLU A 309 -21.10 2.94 -9.83
C GLU A 309 -21.99 3.03 -8.57
N GLY A 310 -22.08 1.93 -7.82
CA GLY A 310 -22.97 1.73 -6.68
C GLY A 310 -22.20 1.72 -5.37
N CYS A 311 -22.76 2.42 -4.40
CA CYS A 311 -22.32 2.34 -3.01
C CYS A 311 -22.76 1.02 -2.42
N GLY A 312 -21.86 0.05 -2.28
CA GLY A 312 -22.11 -1.24 -1.65
C GLY A 312 -21.92 -1.20 -0.13
N THR A 313 -22.41 -2.23 0.55
CA THR A 313 -22.12 -2.49 1.96
C THR A 313 -20.98 -3.50 2.05
N VAL A 314 -20.08 -3.32 3.01
CA VAL A 314 -19.00 -4.30 3.27
C VAL A 314 -19.28 -5.09 4.53
N THR A 315 -18.85 -6.37 4.55
CA THR A 315 -19.05 -7.26 5.70
C THR A 315 -18.08 -6.96 6.83
N ARG A 316 -16.92 -6.40 6.52
CA ARG A 316 -15.83 -6.07 7.45
C ARG A 316 -14.82 -5.09 6.84
N THR A 317 -14.00 -4.50 7.69
CA THR A 317 -12.89 -3.62 7.29
C THR A 317 -11.59 -3.99 8.01
#